data_721ae64c2a4ceb0b0772e8bb0c600bea
#
_entry.id   721ae64c2a4ceb0b0772e8bb0c600bea
#
_cell.length_a   1.000
_cell.length_b   1.000
_cell.length_c   1.000
_cell.angle_alpha   90.00
_cell.angle_beta   90.00
_cell.angle_gamma   90.00
#
_symmetry.space_group_name_H-M   'P 1'
#
loop_
_entity.id
_entity.type
_entity.pdbx_description
1 polymer ?
#
loop_
_entity_poly.entity_id
_entity_poly.type
_entity_poly.pdbx_seq_one_letter_code
_entity_poly.pdbx_strand_id
1 'polypeptide(L)'
;LLVNEYPTVLEEMLIREPGRYFGNPSAGGLGWGMGAALGAKLASPDKEVICAIGDGAYMFGNPTATHYVSEAMKLPILFVIANNARWAAVHRSTLSTYPKGYAAERDKPPFATLEPSPRFEHVVKASGGHGERVTEPKELMPALERAMKVVREEKRQALVNVCLEVSYVK
;
A
#
# COMPACT_ATOMS: atom_id res chain seq x y z
N LEU A 1 -13.13 -5.80 4.84
CA LEU A 1 -12.76 -6.03 3.44
C LEU A 1 -11.27 -5.74 3.25
N LEU A 2 -10.56 -6.61 2.56
CA LEU A 2 -9.16 -6.41 2.22
C LEU A 2 -9.02 -6.20 0.72
N VAL A 3 -8.48 -5.05 0.34
CA VAL A 3 -8.01 -4.76 -1.02
C VAL A 3 -6.50 -4.93 -1.00
N ASN A 4 -5.99 -5.87 -1.78
CA ASN A 4 -4.57 -6.21 -1.81
C ASN A 4 -3.95 -5.94 -3.18
N GLU A 5 -2.98 -5.03 -3.21
CA GLU A 5 -2.14 -4.81 -4.37
C GLU A 5 -0.68 -5.16 -4.03
N TYR A 6 -0.35 -6.44 -4.16
CA TYR A 6 0.95 -7.12 -3.99
C TYR A 6 1.45 -7.48 -2.58
N PRO A 7 1.28 -6.73 -1.48
CA PRO A 7 2.11 -7.00 -0.30
C PRO A 7 1.67 -8.21 0.52
N THR A 8 0.44 -8.68 0.39
CA THR A 8 -0.05 -9.79 1.22
C THR A 8 -0.12 -11.10 0.45
N VAL A 9 0.17 -12.20 1.15
CA VAL A 9 0.15 -13.58 0.62
C VAL A 9 -1.18 -14.21 0.99
N LEU A 10 -2.00 -14.57 -0.01
CA LEU A 10 -3.37 -15.07 0.20
C LEU A 10 -3.40 -16.35 1.03
N GLU A 11 -2.43 -17.23 0.83
CA GLU A 11 -2.28 -18.50 1.54
C GLU A 11 -2.04 -18.34 3.04
N GLU A 12 -1.53 -17.19 3.46
CA GLU A 12 -1.29 -16.84 4.87
C GLU A 12 -2.52 -16.19 5.55
N MET A 13 -3.60 -15.98 4.81
CA MET A 13 -4.77 -15.26 5.30
C MET A 13 -5.91 -16.18 5.72
N LEU A 14 -6.57 -15.84 6.81
CA LEU A 14 -7.80 -16.50 7.26
C LEU A 14 -9.04 -15.82 6.66
N ILE A 15 -9.25 -15.99 5.35
CA ILE A 15 -10.44 -15.47 4.67
C ILE A 15 -11.49 -16.59 4.62
N ARG A 16 -12.58 -16.43 5.38
CA ARG A 16 -13.63 -17.45 5.55
C ARG A 16 -14.89 -17.17 4.75
N GLU A 17 -15.05 -15.96 4.24
CA GLU A 17 -16.28 -15.54 3.57
C GLU A 17 -15.96 -15.00 2.16
N PRO A 18 -16.75 -15.37 1.15
CA PRO A 18 -16.65 -14.76 -0.19
C PRO A 18 -16.85 -13.24 -0.13
N GLY A 19 -16.17 -12.51 -1.05
CA GLY A 19 -16.30 -11.06 -1.14
C GLY A 19 -15.55 -10.28 -0.05
N ARG A 20 -14.67 -10.94 0.72
CA ARG A 20 -13.84 -10.28 1.73
C ARG A 20 -12.45 -9.87 1.23
N TYR A 21 -12.05 -10.39 0.10
CA TYR A 21 -10.73 -10.16 -0.51
C TYR A 21 -10.86 -9.74 -1.96
N PHE A 22 -10.13 -8.70 -2.32
CA PHE A 22 -10.01 -8.17 -3.67
C PHE A 22 -8.51 -8.10 -4.01
N GLY A 23 -8.07 -9.03 -4.86
CA GLY A 23 -6.69 -9.09 -5.34
C GLY A 23 -6.51 -8.37 -6.68
N ASN A 24 -5.29 -8.40 -7.21
CA ASN A 24 -4.96 -7.78 -8.47
C ASN A 24 -5.87 -8.26 -9.62
N PRO A 25 -6.45 -7.33 -10.40
CA PRO A 25 -7.20 -7.71 -11.58
C PRO A 25 -6.26 -8.25 -12.67
N SER A 26 -6.78 -9.06 -13.57
CA SER A 26 -6.01 -9.68 -14.67
C SER A 26 -5.32 -8.64 -15.57
N ALA A 27 -5.90 -7.45 -15.71
CA ALA A 27 -5.32 -6.34 -16.47
C ALA A 27 -4.16 -5.62 -15.75
N GLY A 28 -3.95 -5.87 -14.45
CA GLY A 28 -2.77 -5.44 -13.69
C GLY A 28 -2.51 -3.94 -13.63
N GLY A 29 -3.55 -3.11 -13.65
CA GLY A 29 -3.40 -1.65 -13.57
C GLY A 29 -2.74 -1.22 -12.26
N LEU A 30 -1.50 -0.72 -12.32
CA LEU A 30 -0.74 -0.29 -11.15
C LEU A 30 -1.45 0.87 -10.43
N GLY A 31 -1.58 0.80 -9.11
CA GLY A 31 -2.25 1.82 -8.28
C GLY A 31 -3.77 1.67 -8.19
N TRP A 32 -4.36 0.61 -8.74
CA TRP A 32 -5.80 0.36 -8.70
C TRP A 32 -6.36 0.20 -7.28
N GLY A 33 -5.54 -0.35 -6.37
CA GLY A 33 -5.97 -0.75 -5.03
C GLY A 33 -6.55 0.40 -4.20
N MET A 34 -6.01 1.60 -4.37
CA MET A 34 -6.51 2.77 -3.64
C MET A 34 -7.92 3.18 -4.10
N GLY A 35 -8.14 3.24 -5.41
CA GLY A 35 -9.47 3.53 -5.97
C GLY A 35 -10.48 2.43 -5.64
N ALA A 36 -10.06 1.16 -5.70
CA ALA A 36 -10.87 0.02 -5.30
C ALA A 36 -11.26 0.06 -3.83
N ALA A 37 -10.35 0.48 -2.93
CA ALA A 37 -10.65 0.63 -1.51
C ALA A 37 -11.68 1.74 -1.23
N LEU A 38 -11.59 2.88 -1.93
CA LEU A 38 -12.62 3.93 -1.89
C LEU A 38 -13.98 3.38 -2.34
N GLY A 39 -14.02 2.68 -3.47
CA GLY A 39 -15.23 2.05 -4.00
C GLY A 39 -15.80 1.00 -3.05
N ALA A 40 -14.96 0.15 -2.48
CA ALA A 40 -15.36 -0.88 -1.51
C ALA A 40 -15.97 -0.25 -0.25
N LYS A 41 -15.37 0.84 0.26
CA LYS A 41 -15.89 1.55 1.43
C LYS A 41 -17.21 2.27 1.12
N LEU A 42 -17.33 2.86 -0.05
CA LEU A 42 -18.56 3.50 -0.51
C LEU A 42 -19.71 2.49 -0.66
N ALA A 43 -19.42 1.33 -1.26
CA ALA A 43 -20.40 0.24 -1.45
C ALA A 43 -20.75 -0.51 -0.16
N SER A 44 -19.89 -0.45 0.86
CA SER A 44 -20.06 -1.17 2.12
C SER A 44 -19.70 -0.27 3.30
N PRO A 45 -20.50 0.76 3.60
CA PRO A 45 -20.16 1.79 4.59
C PRO A 45 -19.99 1.24 6.01
N ASP A 46 -20.66 0.14 6.35
CA ASP A 46 -20.58 -0.52 7.66
C ASP A 46 -19.38 -1.47 7.80
N LYS A 47 -18.66 -1.75 6.70
CA LYS A 47 -17.52 -2.64 6.72
C LYS A 47 -16.21 -1.85 6.93
N GLU A 48 -15.30 -2.44 7.68
CA GLU A 48 -13.92 -1.97 7.70
C GLU A 48 -13.24 -2.32 6.38
N VAL A 49 -12.50 -1.37 5.81
CA VAL A 49 -11.73 -1.57 4.59
C VAL A 49 -10.26 -1.33 4.88
N ILE A 50 -9.45 -2.32 4.53
CA ILE A 50 -7.99 -2.25 4.57
C ILE A 50 -7.48 -2.30 3.13
N CYS A 51 -6.63 -1.35 2.76
CA CYS A 51 -5.91 -1.33 1.51
C CYS A 51 -4.44 -1.65 1.78
N ALA A 52 -4.02 -2.87 1.44
CA ALA A 52 -2.62 -3.27 1.48
C ALA A 52 -2.00 -3.07 0.09
N ILE A 53 -0.95 -2.24 0.00
CA ILE A 53 -0.40 -1.79 -1.29
C ILE A 53 1.11 -1.57 -1.19
N GLY A 54 1.84 -1.84 -2.27
CA GLY A 54 3.25 -1.53 -2.38
C GLY A 54 3.51 -0.02 -2.55
N ASP A 55 4.69 0.45 -2.16
CA ASP A 55 5.10 1.85 -2.25
C ASP A 55 5.06 2.43 -3.67
N GLY A 56 5.53 1.69 -4.65
CA GLY A 56 5.45 2.10 -6.05
C GLY A 56 4.00 2.20 -6.54
N ALA A 57 3.16 1.21 -6.23
CA ALA A 57 1.75 1.23 -6.58
C ALA A 57 1.02 2.40 -5.90
N TYR A 58 1.32 2.67 -4.63
CA TYR A 58 0.80 3.82 -3.90
C TYR A 58 1.16 5.15 -4.57
N MET A 59 2.44 5.35 -4.94
CA MET A 59 2.86 6.56 -5.66
C MET A 59 2.16 6.71 -7.01
N PHE A 60 2.03 5.61 -7.76
CA PHE A 60 1.44 5.62 -9.09
C PHE A 60 -0.07 5.93 -9.07
N GLY A 61 -0.79 5.47 -8.05
CA GLY A 61 -2.24 5.62 -7.90
C GLY A 61 -2.72 7.01 -7.47
N ASN A 62 -1.89 8.06 -7.52
CA ASN A 62 -2.20 9.43 -7.12
C ASN A 62 -2.73 9.53 -5.66
N PRO A 63 -1.87 9.32 -4.66
CA PRO A 63 -2.29 9.28 -3.26
C PRO A 63 -2.94 10.56 -2.77
N THR A 64 -2.50 11.73 -3.27
CA THR A 64 -3.09 13.02 -2.87
C THR A 64 -4.58 13.09 -3.21
N ALA A 65 -4.95 12.69 -4.43
CA ALA A 65 -6.35 12.67 -4.83
C ALA A 65 -7.16 11.62 -4.04
N THR A 66 -6.58 10.43 -3.81
CA THR A 66 -7.22 9.36 -3.05
C THR A 66 -7.52 9.79 -1.62
N HIS A 67 -6.55 10.35 -0.92
CA HIS A 67 -6.73 10.81 0.45
C HIS A 67 -7.70 11.98 0.56
N TYR A 68 -7.67 12.90 -0.42
CA TYR A 68 -8.65 13.98 -0.49
C TYR A 68 -10.09 13.42 -0.66
N VAL A 69 -10.32 12.48 -1.55
CA VAL A 69 -11.64 11.84 -1.74
C VAL A 69 -12.08 11.09 -0.49
N SER A 70 -11.17 10.35 0.15
CA SER A 70 -11.45 9.65 1.42
C SER A 70 -11.96 10.61 2.50
N GLU A 71 -11.32 11.79 2.64
CA GLU A 71 -11.75 12.83 3.59
C GLU A 71 -13.07 13.47 3.17
N ALA A 72 -13.15 13.95 1.93
CA ALA A 72 -14.31 14.69 1.43
C ALA A 72 -15.61 13.88 1.48
N MET A 73 -15.51 12.57 1.21
CA MET A 73 -16.66 11.64 1.22
C MET A 73 -16.81 10.88 2.55
N LYS A 74 -15.98 11.16 3.55
CA LYS A 74 -15.98 10.48 4.86
C LYS A 74 -15.90 8.96 4.72
N LEU A 75 -14.91 8.49 3.97
CA LEU A 75 -14.62 7.07 3.74
C LEU A 75 -13.42 6.63 4.58
N PRO A 76 -13.59 6.27 5.87
CA PRO A 76 -12.48 5.85 6.72
C PRO A 76 -11.93 4.51 6.26
N ILE A 77 -10.67 4.51 5.83
CA ILE A 77 -9.94 3.37 5.29
C ILE A 77 -8.59 3.29 5.99
N LEU A 78 -8.13 2.07 6.30
CA LEU A 78 -6.75 1.82 6.71
C LEU A 78 -5.91 1.50 5.47
N PHE A 79 -4.93 2.34 5.16
CA PHE A 79 -3.90 2.08 4.16
C PHE A 79 -2.65 1.50 4.83
N VAL A 80 -2.18 0.35 4.35
CA VAL A 80 -0.93 -0.29 4.81
C VAL A 80 0.02 -0.34 3.63
N ILE A 81 1.09 0.45 3.71
CA ILE A 81 2.05 0.58 2.62
C ILE A 81 3.27 -0.30 2.90
N ALA A 82 3.51 -1.30 2.06
CA ALA A 82 4.75 -2.08 2.07
C ALA A 82 5.83 -1.28 1.33
N ASN A 83 6.65 -0.56 2.09
CA ASN A 83 7.62 0.39 1.56
C ASN A 83 9.04 -0.20 1.54
N ASN A 84 9.46 -0.69 0.39
CA ASN A 84 10.82 -1.16 0.15
C ASN A 84 11.68 -0.13 -0.62
N ALA A 85 11.20 1.10 -0.75
CA ALA A 85 11.83 2.20 -1.48
C ALA A 85 12.20 1.85 -2.94
N ARG A 86 11.34 1.05 -3.63
CA ARG A 86 11.67 0.54 -4.96
C ARG A 86 10.43 0.16 -5.79
N TRP A 87 10.50 0.39 -7.08
CA TRP A 87 9.63 -0.21 -8.09
C TRP A 87 10.04 -1.67 -8.35
N ALA A 88 9.91 -2.53 -7.31
CA ALA A 88 10.49 -3.88 -7.32
C ALA A 88 9.91 -4.77 -8.42
N ALA A 89 8.60 -4.68 -8.70
CA ALA A 89 7.97 -5.45 -9.78
C ALA A 89 8.51 -5.04 -11.15
N VAL A 90 8.67 -3.74 -11.40
CA VAL A 90 9.25 -3.20 -12.64
C VAL A 90 10.69 -3.67 -12.81
N HIS A 91 11.48 -3.58 -11.75
CA HIS A 91 12.88 -4.05 -11.78
C HIS A 91 12.97 -5.55 -12.08
N ARG A 92 12.18 -6.40 -11.42
CA ARG A 92 12.13 -7.84 -11.71
C ARG A 92 11.73 -8.14 -13.16
N SER A 93 10.72 -7.45 -13.68
CA SER A 93 10.30 -7.62 -15.09
C SER A 93 11.41 -7.23 -16.06
N THR A 94 12.14 -6.16 -15.77
CA THR A 94 13.29 -5.74 -16.58
C THR A 94 14.38 -6.81 -16.58
N LEU A 95 14.74 -7.35 -15.41
CA LEU A 95 15.77 -8.38 -15.29
C LEU A 95 15.35 -9.71 -15.93
N SER A 96 14.07 -10.07 -15.86
CA SER A 96 13.57 -11.29 -16.51
C SER A 96 13.64 -11.20 -18.04
N THR A 97 13.46 -10.01 -18.59
CA THR A 97 13.50 -9.79 -20.05
C THR A 97 14.92 -9.55 -20.54
N TYR A 98 15.72 -8.81 -19.77
CA TYR A 98 17.09 -8.42 -20.11
C TYR A 98 18.07 -8.78 -18.98
N PRO A 99 18.36 -10.08 -18.75
CA PRO A 99 19.15 -10.55 -17.60
C PRO A 99 20.61 -10.09 -17.63
N LYS A 100 21.10 -9.66 -18.80
CA LYS A 100 22.45 -9.10 -19.01
C LYS A 100 22.39 -7.66 -19.52
N GLY A 101 21.26 -6.99 -19.33
CA GLY A 101 21.09 -5.60 -19.76
C GLY A 101 21.67 -4.63 -18.76
N TYR A 102 21.71 -3.34 -19.13
CA TYR A 102 22.27 -2.25 -18.35
C TYR A 102 21.73 -2.19 -16.89
N ALA A 103 20.45 -2.51 -16.69
CA ALA A 103 19.84 -2.52 -15.35
C ALA A 103 20.36 -3.67 -14.46
N ALA A 104 20.83 -4.78 -15.07
CA ALA A 104 21.39 -5.92 -14.33
C ALA A 104 22.79 -5.66 -13.79
N GLU A 105 23.52 -4.70 -14.37
CA GLU A 105 24.86 -4.31 -13.97
C GLU A 105 24.88 -3.29 -12.82
N ARG A 106 23.70 -2.84 -12.38
CA ARG A 106 23.55 -1.77 -11.41
C ARG A 106 22.82 -2.23 -10.15
N ASP A 107 23.40 -1.97 -8.98
CA ASP A 107 22.71 -2.19 -7.68
C ASP A 107 21.48 -1.29 -7.54
N LYS A 108 21.56 -0.07 -8.07
CA LYS A 108 20.48 0.91 -8.07
C LYS A 108 20.15 1.31 -9.52
N PRO A 109 19.32 0.50 -10.21
CA PRO A 109 18.97 0.81 -11.59
C PRO A 109 18.18 2.14 -11.66
N PRO A 110 18.49 2.99 -12.65
CA PRO A 110 17.77 4.25 -12.84
C PRO A 110 16.27 4.02 -12.94
N PHE A 111 15.50 4.94 -12.37
CA PHE A 111 14.03 4.95 -12.37
C PHE A 111 13.34 3.76 -11.66
N ALA A 112 14.08 2.84 -11.04
CA ALA A 112 13.50 1.76 -10.25
C ALA A 112 13.72 1.92 -8.74
N THR A 113 14.41 2.97 -8.33
CA THR A 113 14.71 3.28 -6.93
C THR A 113 13.89 4.47 -6.46
N LEU A 114 13.29 4.35 -5.27
CA LEU A 114 12.54 5.41 -4.58
C LEU A 114 13.31 5.93 -3.36
N GLU A 115 14.62 6.03 -3.47
CA GLU A 115 15.46 6.59 -2.41
C GLU A 115 15.63 8.11 -2.54
N PRO A 116 15.61 8.86 -1.41
CA PRO A 116 15.43 8.37 -0.04
C PRO A 116 14.02 7.84 0.21
N SER A 117 13.89 6.81 1.08
CA SER A 117 12.61 6.14 1.35
C SER A 117 11.48 7.13 1.63
N PRO A 118 10.39 7.11 0.85
CA PRO A 118 9.33 8.10 0.95
C PRO A 118 8.64 8.10 2.32
N ARG A 119 8.24 9.28 2.76
CA ARG A 119 7.53 9.49 4.02
C ARG A 119 6.03 9.59 3.78
N PHE A 120 5.43 8.48 3.37
CA PHE A 120 4.00 8.39 3.03
C PHE A 120 3.08 8.72 4.22
N GLU A 121 3.54 8.52 5.45
CA GLU A 121 2.82 8.90 6.67
C GLU A 121 2.51 10.41 6.76
N HIS A 122 3.21 11.24 5.98
CA HIS A 122 2.91 12.67 5.91
C HIS A 122 1.88 13.01 4.83
N VAL A 123 1.76 12.19 3.79
CA VAL A 123 0.83 12.45 2.68
C VAL A 123 -0.62 12.38 3.16
N VAL A 124 -0.97 11.35 3.93
CA VAL A 124 -2.33 11.19 4.47
C VAL A 124 -2.73 12.32 5.42
N LYS A 125 -1.75 12.90 6.13
CA LYS A 125 -2.00 14.01 7.07
C LYS A 125 -2.48 15.28 6.39
N ALA A 126 -2.09 15.51 5.13
CA ALA A 126 -2.56 16.64 4.34
C ALA A 126 -4.08 16.63 4.12
N SER A 127 -4.71 15.45 4.22
CA SER A 127 -6.16 15.25 4.14
C SER A 127 -6.73 14.73 5.48
N GLY A 128 -6.29 15.30 6.61
CA GLY A 128 -6.85 15.02 7.93
C GLY A 128 -6.65 13.59 8.47
N GLY A 129 -5.91 12.74 7.75
CA GLY A 129 -5.70 11.35 8.14
C GLY A 129 -4.61 11.18 9.21
N HIS A 130 -4.63 10.02 9.87
CA HIS A 130 -3.59 9.58 10.79
C HIS A 130 -2.48 8.86 10.02
N GLY A 131 -1.22 9.19 10.27
CA GLY A 131 -0.09 8.56 9.58
C GLY A 131 1.02 8.16 10.54
N GLU A 132 1.44 6.90 10.48
CA GLU A 132 2.56 6.33 11.23
C GLU A 132 3.59 5.68 10.31
N ARG A 133 4.86 5.72 10.73
CA ARG A 133 5.96 5.04 10.06
C ARG A 133 6.51 3.94 10.98
N VAL A 134 6.65 2.74 10.45
CA VAL A 134 7.16 1.57 11.17
C VAL A 134 8.48 1.14 10.53
N THR A 135 9.54 1.06 11.34
CA THR A 135 10.87 0.60 10.91
C THR A 135 11.31 -0.64 11.68
N GLU A 136 10.67 -0.93 12.81
CA GLU A 136 10.97 -2.07 13.65
C GLU A 136 9.83 -3.09 13.63
N PRO A 137 10.08 -4.39 13.40
CA PRO A 137 9.02 -5.41 13.32
C PRO A 137 8.10 -5.44 14.55
N LYS A 138 8.65 -5.24 15.75
CA LYS A 138 7.88 -5.24 17.00
C LYS A 138 6.85 -4.12 17.11
N GLU A 139 7.01 -3.03 16.35
CA GLU A 139 6.10 -1.89 16.34
C GLU A 139 4.95 -2.06 15.34
N LEU A 140 4.99 -3.09 14.48
CA LEU A 140 3.99 -3.26 13.41
C LEU A 140 2.58 -3.47 13.98
N MET A 141 2.41 -4.45 14.86
CA MET A 141 1.09 -4.73 15.43
C MET A 141 0.54 -3.55 16.25
N PRO A 142 1.32 -2.93 17.16
CA PRO A 142 0.87 -1.73 17.88
C PRO A 142 0.45 -0.57 16.94
N ALA A 143 1.19 -0.34 15.84
CA ALA A 143 0.85 0.70 14.88
C ALA A 143 -0.46 0.40 14.12
N LEU A 144 -0.64 -0.86 13.70
CA LEU A 144 -1.89 -1.30 13.05
C LEU A 144 -3.09 -1.17 13.98
N GLU A 145 -2.95 -1.50 15.26
CA GLU A 145 -4.00 -1.36 16.26
C GLU A 145 -4.39 0.12 16.48
N ARG A 146 -3.41 1.02 16.63
CA ARG A 146 -3.66 2.46 16.74
C ARG A 146 -4.35 3.01 15.49
N ALA A 147 -3.84 2.67 14.31
CA ALA A 147 -4.41 3.11 13.05
C ALA A 147 -5.84 2.59 12.85
N MET A 148 -6.09 1.33 13.19
CA MET A 148 -7.43 0.76 13.13
C MET A 148 -8.39 1.41 14.13
N LYS A 149 -7.91 1.78 15.32
CA LYS A 149 -8.70 2.54 16.29
C LYS A 149 -9.15 3.89 15.72
N VAL A 150 -8.28 4.62 15.04
CA VAL A 150 -8.64 5.87 14.35
C VAL A 150 -9.75 5.64 13.31
N VAL A 151 -9.63 4.58 12.49
CA VAL A 151 -10.65 4.23 11.49
C VAL A 151 -11.99 3.89 12.13
N ARG A 152 -11.98 3.12 13.23
CA ARG A 152 -13.20 2.62 13.90
C ARG A 152 -13.90 3.69 14.74
N GLU A 153 -13.15 4.41 15.57
CA GLU A 153 -13.69 5.29 16.59
C GLU A 153 -13.78 6.74 16.10
N GLU A 154 -12.71 7.24 15.46
CA GLU A 154 -12.65 8.61 14.97
C GLU A 154 -13.26 8.80 13.58
N LYS A 155 -13.57 7.69 12.88
CA LYS A 155 -14.14 7.70 11.53
C LYS A 155 -13.28 8.50 10.53
N ARG A 156 -11.97 8.43 10.71
CA ARG A 156 -10.98 9.06 9.82
C ARG A 156 -10.12 8.00 9.14
N GLN A 157 -9.58 8.33 7.99
CA GLN A 157 -8.59 7.49 7.32
C GLN A 157 -7.28 7.42 8.12
N ALA A 158 -6.59 6.29 7.99
CA ALA A 158 -5.28 6.07 8.59
C ALA A 158 -4.33 5.41 7.61
N LEU A 159 -3.02 5.64 7.78
CA LEU A 159 -1.96 5.04 6.97
C LEU A 159 -0.82 4.57 7.86
N VAL A 160 -0.40 3.32 7.66
CA VAL A 160 0.82 2.77 8.26
C VAL A 160 1.84 2.53 7.14
N ASN A 161 2.93 3.29 7.17
CA ASN A 161 4.06 3.17 6.25
C ASN A 161 5.07 2.18 6.82
N VAL A 162 5.01 0.93 6.37
CA VAL A 162 5.85 -0.17 6.84
C VAL A 162 7.13 -0.21 6.01
N CYS A 163 8.24 0.24 6.59
CA CYS A 163 9.54 0.19 5.94
C CYS A 163 10.09 -1.22 5.95
N LEU A 164 10.30 -1.76 4.77
CA LEU A 164 10.85 -3.09 4.55
C LEU A 164 12.34 -3.00 4.20
N GLU A 165 13.07 -4.03 4.56
CA GLU A 165 14.43 -4.20 4.08
C GLU A 165 14.43 -4.42 2.57
N VAL A 166 15.34 -3.77 1.86
CA VAL A 166 15.50 -3.99 0.42
C VAL A 166 16.23 -5.30 0.20
N SER A 167 15.49 -6.39 -0.02
CA SER A 167 16.12 -7.62 -0.48
C SER A 167 16.55 -7.47 -1.92
N TYR A 168 17.85 -7.36 -2.17
CA TYR A 168 18.42 -7.53 -3.48
C TYR A 168 18.39 -9.03 -3.80
N VAL A 169 17.42 -9.47 -4.58
CA VAL A 169 17.51 -10.79 -5.20
C VAL A 169 18.64 -10.69 -6.22
N LYS A 170 19.79 -11.31 -5.89
CA LYS A 170 20.89 -11.51 -6.82
C LYS A 170 20.52 -12.53 -7.87
#